data_a5c47c6b731f9000e1012b5a8f545500
#
_entry.id   a5c47c6b731f9000e1012b5a8f545500
#
_cell.length_a   1.000
_cell.length_b   1.000
_cell.length_c   1.000
_cell.angle_alpha   90.00
_cell.angle_beta   90.00
_cell.angle_gamma   90.00
#
_symmetry.space_group_name_H-M   'P 1'
#
loop_
_entity.id
_entity.type
_entity.pdbx_description
1 polymer ?
#
loop_
_entity_poly.entity_id
_entity_poly.type
_entity_poly.pdbx_seq_one_letter_code
_entity_poly.pdbx_strand_id
1 'polypeptide(L)'
;MIPYDDEDSSSPIIPDPQQVRLLQEEFLERKRPLIFIGPMAAGKSYIGMHFAKFYGYPFLDADHLITDRYGSIAEIFDTYGEAYFREIELNIIEEVLNSPKYRNTVFSLGGGAPMSDSVADILRQENVVYIKVDAETVRPRIVNTRHRPLLQPNPVEKWTAIFEARKERYEELASYVLDARGQRNITDMTAELYSYIRQCADAQKDNS
;
A
#
# COMPACT_ATOMS: atom_id res chain seq x y z
N MET A 1 -18.34 42.13 -1.17
CA MET A 1 -16.90 42.15 -0.92
C MET A 1 -16.69 41.52 0.45
N ILE A 2 -16.45 40.21 0.46
CA ILE A 2 -16.21 39.39 1.67
C ILE A 2 -14.70 39.20 1.77
N PRO A 3 -14.04 39.56 2.86
CA PRO A 3 -12.60 39.36 2.98
C PRO A 3 -12.31 37.83 3.10
N TYR A 4 -11.41 37.37 2.26
CA TYR A 4 -10.77 36.06 2.34
C TYR A 4 -9.73 36.18 3.47
N ASP A 5 -10.00 35.55 4.59
CA ASP A 5 -8.99 35.35 5.63
C ASP A 5 -8.06 34.21 5.20
N ASP A 6 -6.91 34.60 4.63
CA ASP A 6 -5.74 33.75 4.46
C ASP A 6 -5.02 33.63 5.80
N GLU A 7 -5.36 32.60 6.60
CA GLU A 7 -4.48 32.12 7.67
C GLU A 7 -4.64 30.59 7.82
N ASP A 8 -4.11 29.83 6.88
CA ASP A 8 -3.62 28.48 7.16
C ASP A 8 -2.21 28.32 6.57
N SER A 9 -1.27 29.06 7.15
CA SER A 9 0.16 28.91 6.93
C SER A 9 0.73 27.84 7.85
N SER A 10 0.18 26.63 7.83
CA SER A 10 0.91 25.47 8.30
C SER A 10 1.96 25.14 7.26
N SER A 11 3.12 25.79 7.36
CA SER A 11 4.32 25.39 6.63
C SER A 11 4.48 23.87 6.78
N PRO A 12 4.74 23.13 5.69
CA PRO A 12 4.99 21.71 5.80
C PRO A 12 6.12 21.51 6.83
N ILE A 13 5.86 20.72 7.87
CA ILE A 13 6.88 20.35 8.84
C ILE A 13 7.92 19.58 8.07
N ILE A 14 9.00 20.27 7.69
CA ILE A 14 10.17 19.65 7.07
C ILE A 14 10.90 18.99 8.24
N PRO A 15 10.94 17.65 8.33
CA PRO A 15 11.64 16.99 9.42
C PRO A 15 13.12 17.39 9.39
N ASP A 16 13.72 17.56 10.56
CA ASP A 16 15.15 17.83 10.70
C ASP A 16 15.95 16.81 9.88
N PRO A 17 16.85 17.25 9.00
CA PRO A 17 17.69 16.36 8.20
C PRO A 17 18.47 15.33 9.02
N GLN A 18 18.82 15.63 10.28
CA GLN A 18 19.46 14.70 11.19
C GLN A 18 18.49 13.62 11.68
N GLN A 19 17.24 13.96 11.97
CA GLN A 19 16.21 12.98 12.32
C GLN A 19 15.90 12.05 11.14
N VAL A 20 15.78 12.60 9.93
CA VAL A 20 15.60 11.81 8.71
C VAL A 20 16.75 10.83 8.50
N ARG A 21 17.99 11.28 8.74
CA ARG A 21 19.18 10.44 8.60
C ARG A 21 19.27 9.33 9.64
N LEU A 22 18.94 9.62 10.90
CA LEU A 22 18.87 8.62 11.97
C LEU A 22 17.77 7.59 11.69
N LEU A 23 16.63 8.04 11.19
CA LEU A 23 15.54 7.15 10.79
C LEU A 23 15.96 6.24 9.63
N GLN A 24 16.69 6.76 8.65
CA GLN A 24 17.22 5.98 7.52
C GLN A 24 18.28 4.96 8.00
N GLU A 25 19.14 5.31 8.95
CA GLU A 25 20.15 4.41 9.50
C GLU A 25 19.49 3.25 10.29
N GLU A 26 18.46 3.51 11.11
CA GLU A 26 17.70 2.46 11.79
C GLU A 26 16.96 1.53 10.81
N PHE A 27 16.54 2.04 9.65
CA PHE A 27 15.84 1.26 8.63
C PHE A 27 16.77 0.53 7.64
N LEU A 28 18.02 0.96 7.46
CA LEU A 28 19.02 0.28 6.61
C LEU A 28 19.28 -1.17 7.04
N GLU A 29 18.97 -1.53 8.28
CA GLU A 29 19.06 -2.91 8.77
C GLU A 29 17.90 -3.82 8.30
N ARG A 30 16.84 -3.28 7.67
CA ARG A 30 15.75 -4.10 7.15
C ARG A 30 16.19 -4.91 5.93
N LYS A 31 16.01 -6.22 6.03
CA LYS A 31 16.38 -7.14 4.94
C LYS A 31 15.28 -7.31 3.90
N ARG A 32 14.06 -6.81 4.16
CA ARG A 32 12.87 -7.03 3.33
C ARG A 32 12.02 -5.76 3.17
N PRO A 33 11.32 -5.60 2.03
CA PRO A 33 10.34 -4.53 1.84
C PRO A 33 9.21 -4.53 2.86
N LEU A 34 8.59 -3.39 3.07
CA LEU A 34 7.31 -3.26 3.78
C LEU A 34 6.17 -3.34 2.78
N ILE A 35 5.36 -4.38 2.86
CA ILE A 35 4.35 -4.68 1.85
C ILE A 35 3.00 -4.13 2.28
N PHE A 36 2.33 -3.39 1.38
CA PHE A 36 0.98 -2.90 1.59
C PHE A 36 -0.03 -3.71 0.80
N ILE A 37 -1.03 -4.26 1.48
CA ILE A 37 -2.18 -4.95 0.89
C ILE A 37 -3.50 -4.29 1.30
N GLY A 38 -4.57 -4.64 0.61
CA GLY A 38 -5.92 -4.17 0.89
C GLY A 38 -6.72 -3.92 -0.39
N PRO A 39 -8.02 -3.62 -0.28
CA PRO A 39 -8.89 -3.52 -1.43
C PRO A 39 -8.54 -2.33 -2.34
N MET A 40 -9.11 -2.33 -3.53
CA MET A 40 -9.02 -1.16 -4.41
C MET A 40 -9.60 0.08 -3.72
N ALA A 41 -9.06 1.24 -4.00
CA ALA A 41 -9.42 2.51 -3.38
C ALA A 41 -9.15 2.64 -1.86
N ALA A 42 -8.50 1.66 -1.22
CA ALA A 42 -8.10 1.75 0.18
C ALA A 42 -7.11 2.90 0.46
N GLY A 43 -6.38 3.37 -0.57
CA GLY A 43 -5.39 4.42 -0.42
C GLY A 43 -3.98 3.90 -0.17
N LYS A 44 -3.71 2.63 -0.48
CA LYS A 44 -2.37 2.01 -0.32
C LYS A 44 -1.24 2.86 -0.90
N SER A 45 -1.36 3.23 -2.18
CA SER A 45 -0.34 4.04 -2.87
C SER A 45 -0.24 5.44 -2.26
N TYR A 46 -1.35 6.06 -1.86
CA TYR A 46 -1.35 7.38 -1.21
C TYR A 46 -0.65 7.33 0.15
N ILE A 47 -1.05 6.40 1.02
CA ILE A 47 -0.46 6.23 2.35
C ILE A 47 1.01 5.80 2.22
N GLY A 48 1.30 4.87 1.31
CA GLY A 48 2.65 4.36 1.08
C GLY A 48 3.62 5.42 0.57
N MET A 49 3.21 6.24 -0.40
CA MET A 49 4.03 7.36 -0.89
C MET A 49 4.25 8.41 0.18
N HIS A 50 3.22 8.74 0.97
CA HIS A 50 3.33 9.73 2.04
C HIS A 50 4.29 9.23 3.13
N PHE A 51 4.13 7.98 3.56
CA PHE A 51 5.02 7.34 4.51
C PHE A 51 6.47 7.28 3.99
N ALA A 52 6.65 6.83 2.76
CA ALA A 52 7.96 6.73 2.13
C ALA A 52 8.65 8.09 2.06
N LYS A 53 7.94 9.11 1.57
CA LYS A 53 8.48 10.48 1.47
C LYS A 53 8.85 11.06 2.83
N PHE A 54 8.00 10.86 3.85
CA PHE A 54 8.20 11.45 5.18
C PHE A 54 9.37 10.80 5.92
N TYR A 55 9.51 9.47 5.82
CA TYR A 55 10.54 8.70 6.52
C TYR A 55 11.76 8.33 5.66
N GLY A 56 11.84 8.82 4.42
CA GLY A 56 13.01 8.67 3.56
C GLY A 56 13.14 7.31 2.86
N TYR A 57 12.01 6.59 2.66
CA TYR A 57 11.99 5.31 1.95
C TYR A 57 11.73 5.47 0.46
N PRO A 58 12.24 4.57 -0.39
CA PRO A 58 11.70 4.38 -1.73
C PRO A 58 10.28 3.82 -1.66
N PHE A 59 9.45 4.22 -2.63
CA PHE A 59 8.11 3.68 -2.83
C PHE A 59 8.01 2.96 -4.17
N LEU A 60 7.40 1.80 -4.18
CA LEU A 60 7.05 1.03 -5.37
C LEU A 60 5.57 0.66 -5.35
N ASP A 61 4.96 0.67 -6.52
CA ASP A 61 3.60 0.15 -6.76
C ASP A 61 3.67 -0.95 -7.82
N ALA A 62 3.15 -2.13 -7.51
CA ALA A 62 3.22 -3.28 -8.40
C ALA A 62 2.48 -3.04 -9.71
N ASP A 63 1.29 -2.42 -9.66
CA ASP A 63 0.51 -2.10 -10.86
C ASP A 63 1.27 -1.11 -11.76
N HIS A 64 1.99 -0.17 -11.15
CA HIS A 64 2.83 0.79 -11.89
C HIS A 64 4.04 0.10 -12.54
N LEU A 65 4.74 -0.77 -11.82
CA LEU A 65 5.85 -1.54 -12.37
C LEU A 65 5.42 -2.44 -13.54
N ILE A 66 4.25 -3.06 -13.43
CA ILE A 66 3.67 -3.88 -14.52
C ILE A 66 3.37 -2.99 -15.72
N THR A 67 2.71 -1.85 -15.50
CA THR A 67 2.36 -0.93 -16.59
C THR A 67 3.60 -0.39 -17.31
N ASP A 68 4.64 -0.03 -16.58
CA ASP A 68 5.89 0.49 -17.16
C ASP A 68 6.64 -0.55 -18.02
N ARG A 69 6.54 -1.82 -17.66
CA ARG A 69 7.32 -2.90 -18.34
C ARG A 69 6.53 -3.62 -19.42
N TYR A 70 5.25 -3.82 -19.21
CA TYR A 70 4.40 -4.69 -20.03
C TYR A 70 3.26 -3.95 -20.71
N GLY A 71 3.06 -2.66 -20.42
CA GLY A 71 1.96 -1.85 -20.95
C GLY A 71 0.71 -1.88 -20.09
N SER A 72 -0.39 -1.40 -20.64
CA SER A 72 -1.65 -1.24 -19.91
C SER A 72 -2.16 -2.56 -19.33
N ILE A 73 -2.46 -2.58 -18.03
CA ILE A 73 -3.04 -3.76 -17.36
C ILE A 73 -4.35 -4.17 -18.03
N ALA A 74 -5.17 -3.22 -18.48
CA ALA A 74 -6.42 -3.52 -19.19
C ALA A 74 -6.15 -4.26 -20.51
N GLU A 75 -5.15 -3.82 -21.29
CA GLU A 75 -4.75 -4.48 -22.52
C GLU A 75 -4.18 -5.89 -22.29
N ILE A 76 -3.44 -6.08 -21.19
CA ILE A 76 -2.94 -7.40 -20.78
C ILE A 76 -4.11 -8.35 -20.50
N PHE A 77 -5.12 -7.89 -19.73
CA PHE A 77 -6.31 -8.68 -19.46
C PHE A 77 -7.11 -9.02 -20.72
N ASP A 78 -7.30 -8.04 -21.60
CA ASP A 78 -8.10 -8.20 -22.83
C ASP A 78 -7.38 -9.12 -23.84
N THR A 79 -6.05 -9.05 -23.93
CA THR A 79 -5.28 -9.77 -24.94
C THR A 79 -4.85 -11.16 -24.48
N TYR A 80 -4.39 -11.28 -23.21
CA TYR A 80 -3.75 -12.49 -22.70
C TYR A 80 -4.53 -13.15 -21.55
N GLY A 81 -5.53 -12.46 -21.00
CA GLY A 81 -6.38 -12.96 -19.91
C GLY A 81 -5.77 -12.82 -18.52
N GLU A 82 -6.60 -13.15 -17.52
CA GLU A 82 -6.25 -12.99 -16.10
C GLU A 82 -5.07 -13.88 -15.67
N ALA A 83 -5.00 -15.12 -16.17
CA ALA A 83 -3.94 -16.06 -15.80
C ALA A 83 -2.54 -15.52 -16.14
N TYR A 84 -2.39 -14.93 -17.32
CA TYR A 84 -1.12 -14.32 -17.74
C TYR A 84 -0.78 -13.08 -16.92
N PHE A 85 -1.78 -12.24 -16.63
CA PHE A 85 -1.57 -11.10 -15.72
C PHE A 85 -1.07 -11.56 -14.33
N ARG A 86 -1.65 -12.62 -13.76
CA ARG A 86 -1.25 -13.15 -12.45
C ARG A 86 0.17 -13.73 -12.46
N GLU A 87 0.60 -14.29 -13.57
CA GLU A 87 1.98 -14.73 -13.73
C GLU A 87 2.96 -13.56 -13.74
N ILE A 88 2.65 -12.49 -14.48
CA ILE A 88 3.44 -11.24 -14.45
C ILE A 88 3.47 -10.64 -13.05
N GLU A 89 2.32 -10.55 -12.40
CA GLU A 89 2.19 -10.00 -11.04
C GLU A 89 3.05 -10.78 -10.04
N LEU A 90 3.01 -12.11 -10.07
CA LEU A 90 3.85 -12.98 -9.24
C LEU A 90 5.34 -12.75 -9.50
N ASN A 91 5.77 -12.74 -10.76
CA ASN A 91 7.17 -12.53 -11.13
C ASN A 91 7.70 -11.18 -10.63
N ILE A 92 6.90 -10.11 -10.72
CA ILE A 92 7.26 -8.78 -10.19
C ILE A 92 7.38 -8.81 -8.66
N ILE A 93 6.47 -9.47 -7.96
CA ILE A 93 6.51 -9.61 -6.51
C ILE A 93 7.78 -10.36 -6.09
N GLU A 94 8.07 -11.49 -6.70
CA GLU A 94 9.27 -12.29 -6.42
C GLU A 94 10.56 -11.50 -6.71
N GLU A 95 10.62 -10.78 -7.83
CA GLU A 95 11.78 -9.93 -8.16
C GLU A 95 12.03 -8.88 -7.07
N VAL A 96 10.98 -8.16 -6.67
CA VAL A 96 11.11 -7.09 -5.65
C VAL A 96 11.53 -7.67 -4.31
N LEU A 97 10.96 -8.80 -3.90
CA LEU A 97 11.26 -9.40 -2.60
C LEU A 97 12.64 -10.06 -2.54
N ASN A 98 13.14 -10.60 -3.63
CA ASN A 98 14.43 -11.28 -3.66
C ASN A 98 15.61 -10.36 -4.01
N SER A 99 15.36 -9.17 -4.54
CA SER A 99 16.41 -8.24 -4.93
C SER A 99 16.90 -7.39 -3.74
N PRO A 100 18.21 -7.39 -3.46
CA PRO A 100 18.81 -6.50 -2.45
C PRO A 100 18.52 -5.01 -2.69
N LYS A 101 18.26 -4.62 -3.93
CA LYS A 101 17.96 -3.24 -4.33
C LYS A 101 16.73 -2.68 -3.63
N TYR A 102 15.75 -3.54 -3.32
CA TYR A 102 14.45 -3.11 -2.81
C TYR A 102 14.25 -3.36 -1.32
N ARG A 103 15.31 -3.68 -0.57
CA ARG A 103 15.21 -4.06 0.86
C ARG A 103 14.47 -3.05 1.73
N ASN A 104 14.71 -1.77 1.53
CA ASN A 104 14.12 -0.69 2.33
C ASN A 104 12.90 -0.03 1.67
N THR A 105 12.26 -0.71 0.74
CA THR A 105 11.16 -0.14 -0.05
C THR A 105 9.82 -0.35 0.63
N VAL A 106 8.94 0.63 0.52
CA VAL A 106 7.49 0.46 0.74
C VAL A 106 6.90 -0.03 -0.56
N PHE A 107 6.31 -1.22 -0.55
CA PHE A 107 5.83 -1.91 -1.75
C PHE A 107 4.32 -2.13 -1.69
N SER A 108 3.57 -1.43 -2.53
CA SER A 108 2.12 -1.53 -2.65
C SER A 108 1.74 -2.61 -3.67
N LEU A 109 0.91 -3.57 -3.27
CA LEU A 109 0.39 -4.60 -4.16
C LEU A 109 -0.99 -4.25 -4.72
N GLY A 110 -1.30 -4.78 -5.89
CA GLY A 110 -2.65 -4.77 -6.45
C GLY A 110 -3.66 -5.44 -5.50
N GLY A 111 -4.91 -4.94 -5.48
CA GLY A 111 -5.92 -5.48 -4.54
C GLY A 111 -6.31 -6.94 -4.79
N GLY A 112 -5.97 -7.50 -5.94
CA GLY A 112 -6.20 -8.91 -6.27
C GLY A 112 -5.02 -9.83 -5.98
N ALA A 113 -3.80 -9.30 -5.86
CA ALA A 113 -2.58 -10.10 -5.70
C ALA A 113 -2.65 -11.10 -4.52
N PRO A 114 -3.13 -10.71 -3.32
CA PRO A 114 -3.23 -11.64 -2.19
C PRO A 114 -4.21 -12.80 -2.39
N MET A 115 -5.03 -12.76 -3.44
CA MET A 115 -6.00 -13.84 -3.75
C MET A 115 -5.37 -15.02 -4.49
N SER A 116 -4.19 -14.84 -5.06
CA SER A 116 -3.37 -15.93 -5.59
C SER A 116 -2.73 -16.70 -4.44
N ASP A 117 -2.88 -18.02 -4.39
CA ASP A 117 -2.29 -18.85 -3.33
C ASP A 117 -0.76 -18.77 -3.34
N SER A 118 -0.13 -18.72 -4.53
CA SER A 118 1.32 -18.54 -4.66
C SER A 118 1.80 -17.23 -4.04
N VAL A 119 1.08 -16.13 -4.27
CA VAL A 119 1.39 -14.84 -3.63
C VAL A 119 1.13 -14.90 -2.13
N ALA A 120 0.02 -15.50 -1.70
CA ALA A 120 -0.31 -15.64 -0.28
C ALA A 120 0.77 -16.42 0.49
N ASP A 121 1.29 -17.51 -0.08
CA ASP A 121 2.36 -18.31 0.52
C ASP A 121 3.65 -17.49 0.74
N ILE A 122 3.99 -16.62 -0.20
CA ILE A 122 5.09 -15.67 -0.05
C ILE A 122 4.79 -14.66 1.06
N LEU A 123 3.60 -14.05 1.04
CA LEU A 123 3.23 -12.98 1.96
C LEU A 123 3.17 -13.43 3.42
N ARG A 124 2.88 -14.71 3.71
CA ARG A 124 2.90 -15.27 5.08
C ARG A 124 4.25 -15.18 5.77
N GLN A 125 5.33 -15.00 5.01
CA GLN A 125 6.71 -14.91 5.52
C GLN A 125 7.24 -13.48 5.54
N GLU A 126 6.42 -12.51 5.15
CA GLU A 126 6.83 -11.11 4.95
C GLU A 126 6.17 -10.15 5.95
N ASN A 127 6.68 -8.92 6.00
CA ASN A 127 6.07 -7.85 6.78
C ASN A 127 4.93 -7.19 5.99
N VAL A 128 3.72 -7.61 6.27
CA VAL A 128 2.52 -7.20 5.53
C VAL A 128 1.65 -6.27 6.34
N VAL A 129 1.39 -5.09 5.80
CA VAL A 129 0.48 -4.08 6.35
C VAL A 129 -0.82 -4.10 5.56
N TYR A 130 -1.89 -4.45 6.20
CA TYR A 130 -3.23 -4.35 5.63
C TYR A 130 -3.82 -2.97 5.88
N ILE A 131 -4.12 -2.24 4.80
CA ILE A 131 -4.84 -0.96 4.86
C ILE A 131 -6.34 -1.26 4.93
N LYS A 132 -6.90 -1.21 6.15
CA LYS A 132 -8.29 -1.55 6.42
C LYS A 132 -9.18 -0.34 6.16
N VAL A 133 -10.18 -0.53 5.30
CA VAL A 133 -11.23 0.45 4.98
C VAL A 133 -12.59 -0.21 4.97
N ASP A 134 -13.63 0.60 4.87
CA ASP A 134 -15.02 0.17 4.67
C ASP A 134 -15.65 0.85 3.44
N ALA A 135 -16.85 0.43 3.09
CA ALA A 135 -17.58 0.95 1.94
C ALA A 135 -17.85 2.46 2.05
N GLU A 136 -18.08 2.97 3.25
CA GLU A 136 -18.33 4.39 3.49
C GLU A 136 -17.09 5.24 3.19
N THR A 137 -15.94 4.80 3.70
CA THR A 137 -14.64 5.46 3.47
C THR A 137 -14.25 5.50 2.00
N VAL A 138 -14.53 4.44 1.24
CA VAL A 138 -14.12 4.37 -0.17
C VAL A 138 -15.16 4.98 -1.13
N ARG A 139 -16.42 5.13 -0.71
CA ARG A 139 -17.50 5.65 -1.54
C ARG A 139 -17.13 6.91 -2.34
N PRO A 140 -16.57 7.98 -1.75
CA PRO A 140 -16.21 9.18 -2.52
C PRO A 140 -15.17 8.93 -3.61
N ARG A 141 -14.33 7.90 -3.42
CA ARG A 141 -13.23 7.55 -4.33
C ARG A 141 -13.66 6.65 -5.49
N ILE A 142 -14.82 6.00 -5.39
CA ILE A 142 -15.28 5.03 -6.40
C ILE A 142 -16.51 5.49 -7.20
N VAL A 143 -17.36 6.34 -6.60
CA VAL A 143 -18.62 6.78 -7.27
C VAL A 143 -18.33 7.68 -8.47
N ASN A 144 -17.31 8.53 -8.43
CA ASN A 144 -17.02 9.52 -9.46
C ASN A 144 -15.91 9.09 -10.44
N THR A 145 -15.44 7.84 -10.38
CA THR A 145 -14.33 7.38 -11.23
C THR A 145 -14.84 6.55 -12.42
N ARG A 146 -14.71 7.12 -13.63
CA ARG A 146 -14.96 6.40 -14.89
C ARG A 146 -13.86 5.36 -15.22
N HIS A 147 -12.73 5.38 -14.50
CA HIS A 147 -11.55 4.55 -14.77
C HIS A 147 -11.53 3.21 -14.02
N ARG A 148 -12.69 2.73 -13.53
CA ARG A 148 -12.80 1.45 -12.82
C ARG A 148 -13.91 0.60 -13.40
N PRO A 149 -13.69 -0.05 -14.56
CA PRO A 149 -14.72 -0.80 -15.28
C PRO A 149 -15.30 -1.94 -14.43
N LEU A 150 -14.51 -2.59 -13.57
CA LEU A 150 -14.95 -3.66 -12.68
C LEU A 150 -16.04 -3.23 -11.68
N LEU A 151 -16.18 -1.94 -11.40
CA LEU A 151 -17.14 -1.41 -10.44
C LEU A 151 -18.42 -0.86 -11.11
N GLN A 152 -18.53 -0.85 -12.45
CA GLN A 152 -19.72 -0.34 -13.14
C GLN A 152 -20.78 -1.43 -13.30
N PRO A 153 -22.11 -1.13 -13.29
CA PRO A 153 -22.70 0.21 -13.12
C PRO A 153 -22.94 0.62 -11.65
N ASN A 154 -22.83 -0.27 -10.66
CA ASN A 154 -23.13 -0.04 -9.25
C ASN A 154 -21.83 -0.07 -8.39
N PRO A 155 -21.04 1.02 -8.34
CA PRO A 155 -19.68 0.97 -7.80
C PRO A 155 -19.59 0.52 -6.35
N VAL A 156 -20.50 1.00 -5.49
CA VAL A 156 -20.45 0.69 -4.04
C VAL A 156 -20.85 -0.76 -3.79
N GLU A 157 -21.91 -1.22 -4.43
CA GLU A 157 -22.40 -2.60 -4.28
C GLU A 157 -21.35 -3.61 -4.78
N LYS A 158 -20.81 -3.39 -5.98
CA LYS A 158 -19.76 -4.25 -6.53
C LYS A 158 -18.47 -4.22 -5.72
N TRP A 159 -18.08 -3.03 -5.25
CA TRP A 159 -16.92 -2.93 -4.37
C TRP A 159 -17.14 -3.73 -3.09
N THR A 160 -18.33 -3.60 -2.46
CA THR A 160 -18.66 -4.32 -1.24
C THR A 160 -18.62 -5.83 -1.46
N ALA A 161 -19.21 -6.34 -2.54
CA ALA A 161 -19.18 -7.76 -2.88
C ALA A 161 -17.74 -8.28 -3.07
N ILE A 162 -16.90 -7.55 -3.80
CA ILE A 162 -15.48 -7.90 -4.00
C ILE A 162 -14.72 -7.86 -2.67
N PHE A 163 -14.97 -6.85 -1.85
CA PHE A 163 -14.32 -6.69 -0.56
C PHE A 163 -14.69 -7.82 0.41
N GLU A 164 -15.98 -8.13 0.56
CA GLU A 164 -16.45 -9.21 1.43
C GLU A 164 -15.86 -10.58 1.05
N ALA A 165 -15.69 -10.84 -0.25
CA ALA A 165 -15.04 -12.06 -0.74
C ALA A 165 -13.52 -12.13 -0.44
N ARG A 166 -12.87 -11.02 -0.09
CA ARG A 166 -11.41 -10.90 0.03
C ARG A 166 -10.92 -10.52 1.42
N LYS A 167 -11.77 -9.96 2.28
CA LYS A 167 -11.39 -9.37 3.56
C LYS A 167 -10.69 -10.36 4.49
N GLU A 168 -11.17 -11.60 4.55
CA GLU A 168 -10.57 -12.64 5.39
C GLU A 168 -9.12 -12.94 4.98
N ARG A 169 -8.84 -12.97 3.68
CA ARG A 169 -7.49 -13.18 3.16
C ARG A 169 -6.57 -12.00 3.48
N TYR A 170 -7.06 -10.75 3.42
CA TYR A 170 -6.25 -9.60 3.85
C TYR A 170 -5.96 -9.65 5.35
N GLU A 171 -6.93 -10.04 6.18
CA GLU A 171 -6.77 -10.15 7.63
C GLU A 171 -5.82 -11.31 8.00
N GLU A 172 -5.92 -12.46 7.32
CA GLU A 172 -5.03 -13.62 7.50
C GLU A 172 -3.57 -13.29 7.23
N LEU A 173 -3.30 -12.53 6.16
CA LEU A 173 -1.93 -12.25 5.71
C LEU A 173 -1.28 -11.08 6.43
N ALA A 174 -2.03 -10.29 7.18
CA ALA A 174 -1.54 -9.08 7.79
C ALA A 174 -0.69 -9.34 9.03
N SER A 175 0.55 -8.85 9.03
CA SER A 175 1.35 -8.71 10.25
C SER A 175 0.89 -7.50 11.08
N TYR A 176 0.33 -6.50 10.40
CA TYR A 176 -0.21 -5.29 11.01
C TYR A 176 -1.43 -4.79 10.24
N VAL A 177 -2.46 -4.34 10.97
CA VAL A 177 -3.65 -3.74 10.38
C VAL A 177 -3.65 -2.25 10.66
N LEU A 178 -3.45 -1.44 9.61
CA LEU A 178 -3.60 -0.01 9.69
C LEU A 178 -5.06 0.37 9.41
N ASP A 179 -5.77 0.81 10.43
CA ASP A 179 -7.17 1.24 10.29
C ASP A 179 -7.24 2.61 9.61
N ALA A 180 -7.65 2.62 8.36
CA ALA A 180 -7.82 3.81 7.53
C ALA A 180 -9.29 4.16 7.27
N ARG A 181 -10.22 3.67 8.11
CA ARG A 181 -11.65 3.97 8.03
C ARG A 181 -11.95 5.40 8.48
N GLY A 182 -12.97 5.99 7.88
CA GLY A 182 -13.36 7.36 8.16
C GLY A 182 -12.41 8.40 7.55
N GLN A 183 -12.36 9.58 8.17
CA GLN A 183 -11.51 10.71 7.74
C GLN A 183 -10.30 10.84 8.68
N ARG A 184 -9.43 9.82 8.71
CA ARG A 184 -8.21 9.88 9.51
C ARG A 184 -7.16 10.74 8.84
N ASN A 185 -6.43 11.50 9.66
CA ASN A 185 -5.29 12.29 9.20
C ASN A 185 -4.16 11.36 8.72
N ILE A 186 -3.57 11.70 7.59
CA ILE A 186 -2.49 10.91 6.99
C ILE A 186 -1.22 10.89 7.86
N THR A 187 -0.92 12.02 8.52
CA THR A 187 0.23 12.13 9.42
C THR A 187 0.10 11.21 10.62
N ASP A 188 -1.10 11.12 11.22
CA ASP A 188 -1.35 10.23 12.34
C ASP A 188 -1.24 8.76 11.94
N MET A 189 -1.78 8.39 10.78
CA MET A 189 -1.68 7.04 10.24
C MET A 189 -0.23 6.63 9.95
N THR A 190 0.55 7.54 9.39
CA THR A 190 1.97 7.25 9.10
C THR A 190 2.82 7.20 10.37
N ALA A 191 2.52 8.01 11.39
CA ALA A 191 3.18 7.95 12.69
C ALA A 191 2.85 6.65 13.44
N GLU A 192 1.60 6.19 13.38
CA GLU A 192 1.17 4.90 13.95
C GLU A 192 1.92 3.74 13.29
N LEU A 193 1.97 3.73 11.95
CA LEU A 193 2.71 2.73 11.19
C LEU A 193 4.20 2.73 11.53
N TYR A 194 4.80 3.90 11.65
CA TYR A 194 6.20 4.04 12.03
C TYR A 194 6.48 3.47 13.43
N SER A 195 5.60 3.73 14.39
CA SER A 195 5.71 3.19 15.75
C SER A 195 5.66 1.66 15.76
N TYR A 196 4.80 1.06 14.95
CA TYR A 196 4.76 -0.40 14.76
C TYR A 196 6.09 -0.95 14.22
N ILE A 197 6.63 -0.30 13.19
CA ILE A 197 7.88 -0.75 12.55
C ILE A 197 9.06 -0.67 13.51
N ARG A 198 9.14 0.37 14.34
CA ARG A 198 10.16 0.49 15.39
C ARG A 198 10.05 -0.65 16.41
N GLN A 199 8.86 -0.95 16.89
CA GLN A 199 8.64 -2.06 17.82
C GLN A 199 9.13 -3.39 17.25
N CYS A 200 8.88 -3.65 15.95
CA CYS A 200 9.38 -4.86 15.29
C CYS A 200 10.91 -4.90 15.20
N ALA A 201 11.56 -3.76 14.96
CA ALA A 201 13.02 -3.67 14.88
C ALA A 201 13.67 -3.89 16.26
N ASP A 202 13.10 -3.31 17.32
CA ASP A 202 13.59 -3.48 18.69
C ASP A 202 13.45 -4.94 19.16
N ALA A 203 12.32 -5.59 18.88
CA ALA A 203 12.11 -7.00 19.21
C ALA A 203 13.09 -7.95 18.50
N GLN A 204 13.59 -7.58 17.32
CA GLN A 204 14.61 -8.37 16.62
C GLN A 204 16.02 -8.20 17.22
N LYS A 205 16.34 -7.03 17.79
CA LYS A 205 17.61 -6.78 18.47
C LYS A 205 17.73 -7.57 19.78
N ASP A 206 16.63 -7.71 20.51
CA ASP A 206 16.59 -8.44 21.80
C ASP A 206 16.72 -9.97 21.62
N ASN A 207 16.48 -10.50 20.43
CA ASN A 207 16.55 -11.93 20.10
C ASN A 207 17.83 -12.33 19.35
N SER A 208 18.78 -11.40 19.14
CA SER A 208 20.06 -11.63 18.44
C SER A 208 21.24 -11.57 19.37
#